data_2206a2e819b4b4f0b74f3c7e16cac40c
#
_entry.id   2206a2e819b4b4f0b74f3c7e16cac40c
#
_cell.length_a   1.000
_cell.length_b   1.000
_cell.length_c   1.000
_cell.angle_alpha   90.00
_cell.angle_beta   90.00
_cell.angle_gamma   90.00
#
_symmetry.space_group_name_H-M   'P 1'
#
loop_
_entity.id
_entity.type
_entity.pdbx_description
1 polymer ?
#
loop_
_entity_poly.entity_id
_entity_poly.type
_entity_poly.pdbx_seq_one_letter_code
_entity_poly.pdbx_strand_id
1 'polypeptide(L)'
;MVFDLAKKALAASGLRNEDQMRDYLGKLDFLVLQFSPKGARGFSLLTRAQKLFEALWKERPNRYQPQGHFRLNEVIDAQLSNKGQVVGNCLGLTILYNCLLKRIGIEGEALHLENAFGTGAHVLTVLRIDDFTIDVENILPEGFDYKGHKKDPFRLTWGDKELVADIYQSRGTELFEKGQFGEALKNYEMALKLNPRYEKAELNRAILLDRMKTEE
;
A
#
# COMPACT_ATOMS: atom_id res chain seq x y z
N MET A 1 2.12 2.56 22.18
CA MET A 1 2.96 1.82 21.18
C MET A 1 2.65 2.40 19.83
N VAL A 2 3.66 2.93 19.13
CA VAL A 2 3.50 3.51 17.78
C VAL A 2 3.15 2.41 16.79
N PHE A 3 2.23 2.67 15.87
CA PHE A 3 1.84 1.72 14.82
C PHE A 3 2.96 1.59 13.79
N ASP A 4 3.59 0.43 13.69
CA ASP A 4 4.65 0.17 12.73
C ASP A 4 4.03 -0.34 11.41
N LEU A 5 3.88 0.55 10.44
CA LEU A 5 3.26 0.24 9.14
C LEU A 5 3.93 -0.96 8.47
N ALA A 6 5.26 -1.00 8.39
CA ALA A 6 5.96 -2.06 7.68
C ALA A 6 5.73 -3.44 8.31
N LYS A 7 5.88 -3.56 9.63
CA LYS A 7 5.63 -4.81 10.34
C LYS A 7 4.17 -5.25 10.21
N LYS A 8 3.23 -4.32 10.35
CA LYS A 8 1.79 -4.63 10.25
C LYS A 8 1.39 -5.00 8.83
N ALA A 9 1.92 -4.31 7.82
CA ALA A 9 1.67 -4.65 6.42
C ALA A 9 2.27 -6.01 6.03
N LEU A 10 3.49 -6.34 6.47
CA LEU A 10 4.10 -7.65 6.27
C LEU A 10 3.29 -8.77 6.95
N ALA A 11 2.84 -8.56 8.19
CA ALA A 11 1.96 -9.51 8.88
C ALA A 11 0.62 -9.69 8.14
N ALA A 12 -0.01 -8.60 7.70
CA ALA A 12 -1.22 -8.62 6.88
C ALA A 12 -0.99 -9.32 5.54
N SER A 13 0.21 -9.21 4.96
CA SER A 13 0.64 -9.93 3.75
C SER A 13 0.82 -11.44 3.97
N GLY A 14 0.79 -11.92 5.21
CA GLY A 14 0.82 -13.33 5.56
C GLY A 14 2.11 -13.82 6.21
N LEU A 15 3.08 -12.95 6.44
CA LEU A 15 4.31 -13.33 7.15
C LEU A 15 4.02 -13.53 8.64
N ARG A 16 4.38 -14.71 9.14
CA ARG A 16 4.22 -15.07 10.57
C ARG A 16 5.57 -15.41 11.23
N ASN A 17 6.58 -15.72 10.43
CA ASN A 17 7.91 -16.09 10.90
C ASN A 17 8.74 -14.82 11.17
N GLU A 18 9.38 -14.75 12.37
CA GLU A 18 10.15 -13.57 12.77
C GLU A 18 11.41 -13.38 11.93
N ASP A 19 12.04 -14.45 11.46
CA ASP A 19 13.24 -14.35 10.61
C ASP A 19 12.88 -13.81 9.23
N GLN A 20 11.78 -14.28 8.63
CA GLN A 20 11.25 -13.71 7.39
C GLN A 20 10.87 -12.24 7.58
N MET A 21 10.21 -11.89 8.69
CA MET A 21 9.87 -10.51 9.01
C MET A 21 11.12 -9.63 9.05
N ARG A 22 12.18 -10.10 9.70
CA ARG A 22 13.47 -9.39 9.80
C ARG A 22 14.14 -9.23 8.44
N ASP A 23 14.13 -10.28 7.62
CA ASP A 23 14.64 -10.23 6.24
C ASP A 23 13.96 -9.14 5.41
N TYR A 24 12.62 -9.11 5.39
CA TYR A 24 11.89 -8.10 4.63
C TYR A 24 12.03 -6.67 5.16
N LEU A 25 12.16 -6.50 6.47
CA LEU A 25 12.51 -5.19 7.04
C LEU A 25 13.90 -4.75 6.57
N GLY A 26 14.87 -5.67 6.54
CA GLY A 26 16.21 -5.42 5.99
C GLY A 26 16.19 -5.09 4.49
N LYS A 27 15.35 -5.76 3.69
CA LYS A 27 15.13 -5.42 2.28
C LYS A 27 14.57 -4.00 2.09
N LEU A 28 13.65 -3.55 2.96
CA LEU A 28 13.19 -2.17 2.93
C LEU A 28 14.30 -1.17 3.25
N ASP A 29 15.16 -1.48 4.22
CA ASP A 29 16.32 -0.64 4.56
C ASP A 29 17.31 -0.60 3.39
N PHE A 30 17.51 -1.73 2.70
CA PHE A 30 18.33 -1.80 1.49
C PHE A 30 17.75 -0.93 0.35
N LEU A 31 16.44 -0.96 0.12
CA LEU A 31 15.79 -0.10 -0.88
C LEU A 31 16.01 1.39 -0.56
N VAL A 32 15.94 1.77 0.72
CA VAL A 32 16.23 3.14 1.14
C VAL A 32 17.68 3.52 0.82
N LEU A 33 18.65 2.65 1.14
CA LEU A 33 20.06 2.89 0.86
C LEU A 33 20.33 3.01 -0.66
N GLN A 34 19.67 2.20 -1.46
CA GLN A 34 19.82 2.17 -2.91
C GLN A 34 19.21 3.41 -3.59
N PHE A 35 18.01 3.83 -3.17
CA PHE A 35 17.22 4.84 -3.86
C PHE A 35 17.23 6.22 -3.21
N SER A 36 17.69 6.34 -1.95
CA SER A 36 17.85 7.65 -1.35
C SER A 36 19.00 8.42 -2.00
N PRO A 37 18.82 9.72 -2.26
CA PRO A 37 19.86 10.53 -2.91
C PRO A 37 21.12 10.57 -2.04
N LYS A 38 22.27 10.36 -2.66
CA LYS A 38 23.57 10.54 -1.99
C LYS A 38 23.68 12.01 -1.51
N GLY A 39 24.11 12.21 -0.27
CA GLY A 39 24.18 13.56 0.32
C GLY A 39 22.84 14.15 0.76
N ALA A 40 21.84 13.29 1.04
CA ALA A 40 20.46 13.67 1.40
C ALA A 40 20.33 14.71 2.55
N ARG A 41 21.37 14.88 3.40
CA ARG A 41 21.34 15.83 4.53
C ARG A 41 21.16 17.29 4.10
N GLY A 42 21.51 17.64 2.85
CA GLY A 42 21.34 18.99 2.29
C GLY A 42 20.02 19.23 1.55
N PHE A 43 19.18 18.21 1.38
CA PHE A 43 17.90 18.34 0.68
C PHE A 43 16.74 18.54 1.65
N SER A 44 15.74 19.35 1.23
CA SER A 44 14.46 19.45 1.94
C SER A 44 13.75 18.08 1.99
N LEU A 45 12.85 17.90 2.93
CA LEU A 45 12.04 16.67 3.04
C LEU A 45 11.28 16.39 1.74
N LEU A 46 10.70 17.44 1.15
CA LEU A 46 10.00 17.36 -0.13
C LEU A 46 10.90 16.84 -1.26
N THR A 47 12.08 17.42 -1.39
CA THR A 47 13.06 16.99 -2.41
C THR A 47 13.49 15.54 -2.20
N ARG A 48 13.65 15.10 -0.95
CA ARG A 48 14.00 13.71 -0.63
C ARG A 48 12.88 12.74 -1.01
N ALA A 49 11.63 13.09 -0.70
CA ALA A 49 10.46 12.30 -1.09
C ALA A 49 10.37 12.18 -2.62
N GLN A 50 10.48 13.31 -3.34
CA GLN A 50 10.43 13.34 -4.80
C GLN A 50 11.53 12.48 -5.43
N LYS A 51 12.77 12.65 -5.01
CA LYS A 51 13.90 11.87 -5.56
C LYS A 51 13.77 10.36 -5.29
N LEU A 52 13.24 9.98 -4.13
CA LEU A 52 12.94 8.58 -3.84
C LEU A 52 11.88 8.04 -4.81
N PHE A 53 10.80 8.77 -5.04
CA PHE A 53 9.76 8.41 -5.98
C PHE A 53 10.31 8.24 -7.41
N GLU A 54 11.04 9.24 -7.90
CA GLU A 54 11.67 9.23 -9.23
C GLU A 54 12.63 8.05 -9.40
N ALA A 55 13.44 7.75 -8.38
CA ALA A 55 14.39 6.65 -8.42
C ALA A 55 13.69 5.29 -8.52
N LEU A 56 12.58 5.08 -7.80
CA LEU A 56 11.77 3.87 -7.89
C LEU A 56 11.22 3.67 -9.31
N TRP A 57 10.74 4.72 -9.96
CA TRP A 57 10.24 4.68 -11.32
C TRP A 57 11.34 4.51 -12.36
N LYS A 58 12.48 5.18 -12.17
CA LYS A 58 13.64 5.04 -13.08
C LYS A 58 14.16 3.61 -13.11
N GLU A 59 14.20 2.94 -11.94
CA GLU A 59 14.64 1.54 -11.84
C GLU A 59 13.60 0.57 -12.42
N ARG A 60 12.31 0.90 -12.30
CA ARG A 60 11.19 0.06 -12.73
C ARG A 60 10.16 0.86 -13.51
N PRO A 61 10.36 1.11 -14.83
CA PRO A 61 9.44 1.93 -15.64
C PRO A 61 8.03 1.32 -15.79
N ASN A 62 7.90 -0.02 -15.76
CA ASN A 62 6.64 -0.74 -15.92
C ASN A 62 6.14 -1.31 -14.58
N ARG A 63 6.22 -0.53 -13.50
CA ARG A 63 5.97 -1.04 -12.16
C ARG A 63 4.51 -1.27 -11.81
N TYR A 64 3.56 -0.70 -12.54
CA TYR A 64 2.13 -0.77 -12.22
C TYR A 64 1.35 -1.69 -13.15
N GLN A 65 0.46 -2.50 -12.55
CA GLN A 65 -0.70 -3.13 -13.20
C GLN A 65 -1.86 -3.24 -12.21
N PRO A 66 -3.14 -3.15 -12.67
CA PRO A 66 -4.30 -3.27 -11.78
C PRO A 66 -4.33 -4.61 -11.01
N GLN A 67 -3.92 -5.72 -11.64
CA GLN A 67 -3.81 -7.05 -11.05
C GLN A 67 -2.42 -7.36 -10.47
N GLY A 68 -1.58 -6.32 -10.29
CA GLY A 68 -0.26 -6.45 -9.70
C GLY A 68 -0.31 -6.80 -8.21
N HIS A 69 0.86 -7.05 -7.63
CA HIS A 69 0.98 -7.42 -6.22
C HIS A 69 0.46 -6.33 -5.29
N PHE A 70 -0.26 -6.73 -4.24
CA PHE A 70 -0.67 -5.84 -3.15
C PHE A 70 -0.02 -6.22 -1.80
N ARG A 71 0.52 -7.44 -1.68
CA ARG A 71 1.25 -7.87 -0.48
C ARG A 71 2.62 -7.23 -0.44
N LEU A 72 2.95 -6.62 0.69
CA LEU A 72 4.18 -5.85 0.81
C LEU A 72 5.44 -6.67 0.52
N ASN A 73 5.50 -7.94 0.97
CA ASN A 73 6.63 -8.82 0.67
C ASN A 73 6.79 -9.07 -0.85
N GLU A 74 5.71 -9.34 -1.56
CA GLU A 74 5.74 -9.57 -3.02
C GLU A 74 6.14 -8.29 -3.77
N VAL A 75 5.64 -7.13 -3.33
CA VAL A 75 6.00 -5.82 -3.90
C VAL A 75 7.49 -5.50 -3.67
N ILE A 76 8.01 -5.80 -2.48
CA ILE A 76 9.45 -5.64 -2.18
C ILE A 76 10.29 -6.53 -3.10
N ASP A 77 9.96 -7.81 -3.20
CA ASP A 77 10.69 -8.76 -4.04
C ASP A 77 10.63 -8.37 -5.53
N ALA A 78 9.47 -7.95 -6.00
CA ALA A 78 9.30 -7.46 -7.36
C ALA A 78 10.09 -6.17 -7.62
N GLN A 79 10.14 -5.24 -6.66
CA GLN A 79 10.96 -4.01 -6.77
C GLN A 79 12.46 -4.33 -6.82
N LEU A 80 12.93 -5.33 -6.09
CA LEU A 80 14.33 -5.76 -6.05
C LEU A 80 14.72 -6.69 -7.21
N SER A 81 13.76 -7.30 -7.88
CA SER A 81 14.02 -8.24 -8.97
C SER A 81 14.60 -7.54 -10.21
N ASN A 82 15.56 -8.17 -10.91
CA ASN A 82 16.11 -7.68 -12.18
C ASN A 82 15.27 -8.06 -13.42
N LYS A 83 14.15 -8.73 -13.22
CA LYS A 83 13.34 -9.30 -14.31
C LYS A 83 12.20 -8.36 -14.64
N GLY A 84 12.23 -7.34 -15.37
CA GLY A 84 11.17 -6.51 -15.98
C GLY A 84 9.68 -6.75 -15.58
N GLN A 85 9.43 -7.31 -14.38
CA GLN A 85 8.13 -7.69 -13.85
C GLN A 85 7.42 -6.46 -13.27
N VAL A 86 6.10 -6.49 -13.29
CA VAL A 86 5.24 -5.57 -12.56
C VAL A 86 5.57 -5.62 -11.07
N VAL A 87 5.66 -4.45 -10.45
CA VAL A 87 5.97 -4.33 -9.02
C VAL A 87 4.71 -4.48 -8.18
N GLY A 88 3.62 -3.81 -8.55
CA GLY A 88 2.40 -3.89 -7.78
C GLY A 88 1.20 -3.16 -8.40
N ASN A 89 0.07 -3.26 -7.69
CA ASN A 89 -1.11 -2.42 -7.94
C ASN A 89 -1.04 -1.12 -7.11
N CYS A 90 -2.10 -0.31 -7.14
CA CYS A 90 -2.15 0.97 -6.40
C CYS A 90 -1.89 0.79 -4.90
N LEU A 91 -2.50 -0.22 -4.26
CA LEU A 91 -2.31 -0.52 -2.84
C LEU A 91 -0.85 -0.92 -2.52
N GLY A 92 -0.30 -1.87 -3.28
CA GLY A 92 1.05 -2.35 -3.07
C GLY A 92 2.10 -1.25 -3.25
N LEU A 93 1.97 -0.44 -4.31
CA LEU A 93 2.89 0.68 -4.58
C LEU A 93 2.80 1.78 -3.51
N THR A 94 1.58 2.11 -3.05
CA THR A 94 1.36 3.11 -2.00
C THR A 94 1.94 2.66 -0.66
N ILE A 95 1.72 1.41 -0.26
CA ILE A 95 2.28 0.87 0.99
C ILE A 95 3.81 0.83 0.93
N LEU A 96 4.39 0.37 -0.18
CA LEU A 96 5.84 0.36 -0.34
C LEU A 96 6.41 1.77 -0.18
N TYR A 97 5.85 2.75 -0.91
CA TYR A 97 6.35 4.12 -0.87
C TYR A 97 6.21 4.72 0.54
N ASN A 98 5.06 4.56 1.21
CA ASN A 98 4.86 5.03 2.58
C ASN A 98 5.83 4.37 3.58
N CYS A 99 6.11 3.07 3.44
CA CYS A 99 7.12 2.40 4.26
C CYS A 99 8.53 2.97 4.06
N LEU A 100 8.90 3.31 2.83
CA LEU A 100 10.20 3.90 2.52
C LEU A 100 10.29 5.35 2.99
N LEU A 101 9.22 6.15 2.86
CA LEU A 101 9.14 7.51 3.39
C LEU A 101 9.38 7.55 4.91
N LYS A 102 8.70 6.68 5.67
CA LYS A 102 8.89 6.60 7.13
C LYS A 102 10.33 6.28 7.52
N ARG A 103 11.04 5.46 6.74
CA ARG A 103 12.45 5.14 6.99
C ARG A 103 13.39 6.32 6.75
N ILE A 104 13.00 7.27 5.92
CA ILE A 104 13.76 8.51 5.73
C ILE A 104 13.23 9.67 6.57
N GLY A 105 12.34 9.39 7.54
CA GLY A 105 11.81 10.36 8.49
C GLY A 105 10.73 11.27 7.90
N ILE A 106 9.97 10.79 6.90
CA ILE A 106 8.86 11.53 6.29
C ILE A 106 7.56 10.77 6.58
N GLU A 107 6.59 11.45 7.18
CA GLU A 107 5.25 10.90 7.39
C GLU A 107 4.43 11.03 6.10
N GLY A 108 3.98 9.89 5.58
CA GLY A 108 3.02 9.80 4.49
C GLY A 108 1.70 9.26 5.02
N GLU A 109 0.61 9.88 4.62
CA GLU A 109 -0.75 9.35 4.75
C GLU A 109 -1.15 8.70 3.44
N ALA A 110 -2.33 8.08 3.39
CA ALA A 110 -2.94 7.66 2.14
C ALA A 110 -4.22 8.46 1.86
N LEU A 111 -4.55 8.54 0.60
CA LEU A 111 -5.82 9.03 0.12
C LEU A 111 -6.55 7.88 -0.53
N HIS A 112 -7.76 7.61 -0.09
CA HIS A 112 -8.68 6.68 -0.73
C HIS A 112 -9.68 7.48 -1.58
N LEU A 113 -9.91 6.98 -2.79
CA LEU A 113 -10.90 7.45 -3.75
C LEU A 113 -11.83 6.28 -4.07
N GLU A 114 -13.13 6.52 -4.12
CA GLU A 114 -14.10 5.47 -4.45
C GLU A 114 -14.07 5.07 -5.92
N ASN A 115 -13.81 6.04 -6.80
CA ASN A 115 -13.77 5.82 -8.24
C ASN A 115 -12.73 6.73 -8.90
N ALA A 116 -11.47 6.30 -8.90
CA ALA A 116 -10.42 7.01 -9.62
C ALA A 116 -10.31 6.50 -11.06
N PHE A 117 -10.05 7.42 -11.99
CA PHE A 117 -9.87 7.13 -13.42
C PHE A 117 -11.07 6.38 -14.06
N GLY A 118 -12.25 6.37 -13.41
CA GLY A 118 -13.41 5.59 -13.86
C GLY A 118 -13.26 4.06 -13.71
N THR A 119 -12.27 3.58 -12.95
CA THR A 119 -11.93 2.15 -12.83
C THR A 119 -12.25 1.54 -11.47
N GLY A 120 -12.72 2.35 -10.50
CA GLY A 120 -13.09 1.90 -9.15
C GLY A 120 -12.18 2.43 -8.05
N ALA A 121 -12.25 1.78 -6.90
CA ALA A 121 -11.53 2.19 -5.70
C ALA A 121 -10.02 2.26 -5.91
N HIS A 122 -9.40 3.30 -5.38
CA HIS A 122 -7.99 3.62 -5.58
C HIS A 122 -7.37 4.22 -4.33
N VAL A 123 -6.08 3.97 -4.15
CA VAL A 123 -5.29 4.59 -3.07
C VAL A 123 -3.99 5.17 -3.61
N LEU A 124 -3.61 6.31 -3.07
CA LEU A 124 -2.37 7.02 -3.38
C LEU A 124 -1.77 7.61 -2.09
N THR A 125 -0.53 8.11 -2.16
CA THR A 125 0.12 8.75 -1.01
C THR A 125 -0.23 10.23 -0.93
N VAL A 126 -0.43 10.74 0.29
CA VAL A 126 -0.48 12.17 0.58
C VAL A 126 0.67 12.54 1.50
N LEU A 127 1.42 13.55 1.11
CA LEU A 127 2.46 14.17 1.94
C LEU A 127 1.95 15.49 2.49
N ARG A 128 2.16 15.70 3.79
CA ARG A 128 1.98 16.99 4.44
C ARG A 128 3.36 17.45 4.92
N ILE A 129 3.96 18.37 4.19
CA ILE A 129 5.30 18.88 4.46
C ILE A 129 5.20 20.40 4.52
N ASP A 130 5.52 20.98 5.67
CA ASP A 130 5.32 22.38 5.96
C ASP A 130 3.84 22.79 5.66
N ASP A 131 3.62 23.80 4.85
CA ASP A 131 2.28 24.26 4.44
C ASP A 131 1.74 23.58 3.19
N PHE A 132 2.47 22.57 2.64
CA PHE A 132 2.11 21.91 1.39
C PHE A 132 1.41 20.57 1.63
N THR A 133 0.32 20.36 0.91
CA THR A 133 -0.32 19.05 0.76
C THR A 133 -0.12 18.56 -0.67
N ILE A 134 0.60 17.44 -0.81
CA ILE A 134 1.05 16.91 -2.09
C ILE A 134 0.49 15.51 -2.26
N ASP A 135 -0.25 15.31 -3.34
CA ASP A 135 -0.70 13.98 -3.75
C ASP A 135 0.41 13.31 -4.56
N VAL A 136 0.74 12.08 -4.21
CA VAL A 136 1.70 11.28 -4.97
C VAL A 136 0.97 10.07 -5.55
N GLU A 137 0.71 10.13 -6.84
CA GLU A 137 0.06 9.06 -7.60
C GLU A 137 1.08 7.98 -7.93
N ASN A 138 1.08 6.92 -7.12
CA ASN A 138 2.11 5.88 -7.18
C ASN A 138 2.03 5.00 -8.44
N ILE A 139 0.95 5.09 -9.22
CA ILE A 139 0.77 4.30 -10.45
C ILE A 139 1.22 5.02 -11.73
N LEU A 140 1.66 6.27 -11.62
CA LEU A 140 2.12 7.09 -12.76
C LEU A 140 3.57 7.53 -12.56
N PRO A 141 4.44 7.48 -13.59
CA PRO A 141 5.83 7.93 -13.48
C PRO A 141 5.95 9.44 -13.17
N GLU A 142 5.02 10.26 -13.64
CA GLU A 142 4.92 11.71 -13.36
C GLU A 142 3.95 12.00 -12.21
N GLY A 143 3.68 11.02 -11.36
CA GLY A 143 2.65 11.10 -10.31
C GLY A 143 3.02 11.92 -9.08
N PHE A 144 4.26 12.43 -8.97
CA PHE A 144 4.64 13.30 -7.86
C PHE A 144 3.99 14.68 -8.01
N ASP A 145 3.31 15.14 -6.95
CA ASP A 145 2.48 16.36 -6.95
C ASP A 145 1.32 16.32 -7.98
N TYR A 146 0.68 15.16 -8.07
CA TYR A 146 -0.41 14.91 -9.00
C TYR A 146 -1.64 15.78 -8.69
N LYS A 147 -2.18 16.44 -9.72
CA LYS A 147 -3.30 17.40 -9.56
C LYS A 147 -4.67 16.80 -9.95
N GLY A 148 -4.68 15.65 -10.63
CA GLY A 148 -5.90 15.09 -11.22
C GLY A 148 -6.99 14.74 -10.21
N HIS A 149 -6.62 14.44 -8.96
CA HIS A 149 -7.58 14.08 -7.91
C HIS A 149 -7.95 15.21 -6.94
N LYS A 150 -7.39 16.43 -7.11
CA LYS A 150 -7.61 17.55 -6.17
C LYS A 150 -9.06 18.00 -6.04
N LYS A 151 -9.86 17.79 -7.08
CA LYS A 151 -11.29 18.20 -7.13
C LYS A 151 -12.25 17.03 -6.89
N ASP A 152 -11.75 15.83 -6.61
CA ASP A 152 -12.61 14.69 -6.32
C ASP A 152 -13.40 14.95 -5.02
N PRO A 153 -14.73 14.89 -5.03
CA PRO A 153 -15.55 15.17 -3.84
C PRO A 153 -15.49 14.05 -2.78
N PHE A 154 -15.05 12.85 -3.16
CA PHE A 154 -15.01 11.66 -2.31
C PHE A 154 -13.58 11.32 -1.83
N ARG A 155 -12.77 12.35 -1.61
CA ARG A 155 -11.43 12.20 -1.05
C ARG A 155 -11.48 11.83 0.41
N LEU A 156 -11.07 10.63 0.76
CA LEU A 156 -11.03 10.16 2.14
C LEU A 156 -9.57 9.94 2.58
N THR A 157 -9.12 10.68 3.58
CA THR A 157 -7.78 10.47 4.16
C THR A 157 -7.77 9.17 4.95
N TRP A 158 -6.82 8.32 4.63
CA TRP A 158 -6.51 7.08 5.31
C TRP A 158 -5.16 7.16 6.02
N GLY A 159 -5.07 6.62 7.22
CA GLY A 159 -3.81 6.40 7.92
C GLY A 159 -3.25 5.01 7.65
N ASP A 160 -2.21 4.69 8.40
CA ASP A 160 -1.52 3.38 8.32
C ASP A 160 -2.45 2.19 8.59
N LYS A 161 -3.44 2.36 9.49
CA LYS A 161 -4.38 1.29 9.86
C LYS A 161 -5.30 0.93 8.72
N GLU A 162 -5.83 1.92 8.04
CA GLU A 162 -6.73 1.76 6.90
C GLU A 162 -6.00 1.11 5.72
N LEU A 163 -4.75 1.49 5.46
CA LEU A 163 -3.91 0.82 4.45
C LEU A 163 -3.68 -0.67 4.78
N VAL A 164 -3.39 -0.98 6.04
CA VAL A 164 -3.21 -2.39 6.46
C VAL A 164 -4.55 -3.14 6.42
N ALA A 165 -5.67 -2.48 6.73
CA ALA A 165 -7.00 -3.05 6.59
C ALA A 165 -7.30 -3.45 5.13
N ASP A 166 -6.86 -2.66 4.16
CA ASP A 166 -7.07 -2.97 2.74
C ASP A 166 -6.26 -4.19 2.27
N ILE A 167 -5.06 -4.43 2.83
CA ILE A 167 -4.33 -5.69 2.59
C ILE A 167 -5.15 -6.89 3.09
N TYR A 168 -5.70 -6.81 4.31
CA TYR A 168 -6.53 -7.89 4.85
C TYR A 168 -7.78 -8.10 4.01
N GLN A 169 -8.47 -7.02 3.62
CA GLN A 169 -9.65 -7.09 2.76
C GLN A 169 -9.32 -7.76 1.41
N SER A 170 -8.25 -7.35 0.76
CA SER A 170 -7.81 -7.91 -0.53
C SER A 170 -7.44 -9.39 -0.41
N ARG A 171 -6.76 -9.79 0.67
CA ARG A 171 -6.50 -11.21 0.96
C ARG A 171 -7.77 -12.00 1.26
N GLY A 172 -8.71 -11.40 1.99
CA GLY A 172 -10.02 -12.01 2.22
C GLY A 172 -10.73 -12.33 0.91
N THR A 173 -10.68 -11.41 -0.05
CA THR A 173 -11.27 -11.62 -1.39
C THR A 173 -10.59 -12.75 -2.15
N GLU A 174 -9.26 -12.78 -2.20
CA GLU A 174 -8.55 -13.90 -2.85
C GLU A 174 -8.86 -15.27 -2.20
N LEU A 175 -8.98 -15.33 -0.89
CA LEU A 175 -9.29 -16.55 -0.15
C LEU A 175 -10.76 -16.99 -0.41
N PHE A 176 -11.66 -16.02 -0.49
CA PHE A 176 -13.05 -16.26 -0.86
C PHE A 176 -13.17 -16.87 -2.27
N GLU A 177 -12.47 -16.29 -3.25
CA GLU A 177 -12.42 -16.80 -4.63
C GLU A 177 -11.84 -18.22 -4.72
N LYS A 178 -10.96 -18.60 -3.79
CA LYS A 178 -10.39 -19.96 -3.67
C LYS A 178 -11.26 -20.92 -2.86
N GLY A 179 -12.45 -20.51 -2.38
CA GLY A 179 -13.31 -21.31 -1.54
C GLY A 179 -12.79 -21.51 -0.09
N GLN A 180 -11.79 -20.75 0.33
CA GLN A 180 -11.19 -20.85 1.67
C GLN A 180 -11.94 -19.93 2.65
N PHE A 181 -13.23 -20.20 2.84
CA PHE A 181 -14.18 -19.31 3.51
C PHE A 181 -13.81 -18.98 4.96
N GLY A 182 -13.36 -19.95 5.75
CA GLY A 182 -12.97 -19.72 7.13
C GLY A 182 -11.76 -18.75 7.26
N GLU A 183 -10.78 -18.85 6.36
CA GLU A 183 -9.65 -17.93 6.36
C GLU A 183 -10.04 -16.56 5.75
N ALA A 184 -10.93 -16.52 4.75
CA ALA A 184 -11.47 -15.29 4.20
C ALA A 184 -12.20 -14.49 5.30
N LEU A 185 -13.06 -15.14 6.10
CA LEU A 185 -13.77 -14.51 7.21
C LEU A 185 -12.81 -13.85 8.20
N LYS A 186 -11.78 -14.57 8.64
CA LYS A 186 -10.76 -14.03 9.56
C LYS A 186 -10.08 -12.78 8.99
N ASN A 187 -9.83 -12.75 7.68
CA ASN A 187 -9.21 -11.60 7.03
C ASN A 187 -10.17 -10.40 6.96
N TYR A 188 -11.44 -10.59 6.62
CA TYR A 188 -12.43 -9.50 6.66
C TYR A 188 -12.64 -8.96 8.08
N GLU A 189 -12.68 -9.83 9.10
CA GLU A 189 -12.77 -9.41 10.49
C GLU A 189 -11.56 -8.59 10.94
N MET A 190 -10.34 -8.98 10.51
CA MET A 190 -9.14 -8.19 10.76
C MET A 190 -9.16 -6.84 10.06
N ALA A 191 -9.67 -6.77 8.82
CA ALA A 191 -9.86 -5.52 8.10
C ALA A 191 -10.80 -4.58 8.88
N LEU A 192 -11.96 -5.09 9.30
CA LEU A 192 -12.95 -4.32 10.06
C LEU A 192 -12.47 -3.93 11.47
N LYS A 193 -11.63 -4.74 12.10
CA LYS A 193 -10.99 -4.38 13.38
C LYS A 193 -10.04 -3.18 13.25
N LEU A 194 -9.34 -3.05 12.11
CA LEU A 194 -8.43 -1.95 11.84
C LEU A 194 -9.15 -0.73 11.28
N ASN A 195 -10.15 -0.93 10.45
CA ASN A 195 -11.00 0.10 9.87
C ASN A 195 -12.49 -0.28 10.04
N PRO A 196 -13.13 0.09 11.18
CA PRO A 196 -14.52 -0.27 11.45
C PRO A 196 -15.55 0.34 10.48
N ARG A 197 -15.15 1.33 9.68
CA ARG A 197 -16.00 1.99 8.68
C ARG A 197 -15.69 1.53 7.25
N TYR A 198 -15.02 0.40 7.08
CA TYR A 198 -14.62 -0.09 5.78
C TYR A 198 -15.77 -0.85 5.10
N GLU A 199 -16.67 -0.12 4.43
CA GLU A 199 -17.89 -0.65 3.81
C GLU A 199 -17.64 -1.84 2.89
N LYS A 200 -16.58 -1.81 2.08
CA LYS A 200 -16.21 -2.92 1.20
C LYS A 200 -15.91 -4.21 1.97
N ALA A 201 -15.20 -4.11 3.10
CA ALA A 201 -14.89 -5.27 3.92
C ALA A 201 -16.16 -5.80 4.62
N GLU A 202 -17.05 -4.92 5.05
CA GLU A 202 -18.33 -5.28 5.66
C GLU A 202 -19.25 -6.00 4.66
N LEU A 203 -19.38 -5.46 3.45
CA LEU A 203 -20.15 -6.06 2.36
C LEU A 203 -19.60 -7.46 2.02
N ASN A 204 -18.29 -7.58 1.81
CA ASN A 204 -17.67 -8.86 1.46
C ASN A 204 -17.82 -9.89 2.57
N ARG A 205 -17.73 -9.47 3.84
CA ARG A 205 -18.01 -10.35 4.98
C ARG A 205 -19.46 -10.83 4.99
N ALA A 206 -20.43 -9.94 4.73
CA ALA A 206 -21.84 -10.30 4.68
C ALA A 206 -22.13 -11.32 3.56
N ILE A 207 -21.60 -11.09 2.37
CA ILE A 207 -21.72 -12.02 1.22
C ILE A 207 -21.11 -13.39 1.57
N LEU A 208 -19.93 -13.41 2.20
CA LEU A 208 -19.29 -14.65 2.62
C LEU A 208 -20.14 -15.44 3.64
N LEU A 209 -20.68 -14.76 4.66
CA LEU A 209 -21.52 -15.41 5.69
C LEU A 209 -22.81 -15.97 5.09
N ASP A 210 -23.40 -15.30 4.12
CA ASP A 210 -24.58 -15.82 3.40
C ASP A 210 -24.22 -17.07 2.58
N ARG A 211 -23.08 -17.05 1.90
CA ARG A 211 -22.57 -18.19 1.13
C ARG A 211 -22.31 -19.40 2.02
N MET A 212 -21.70 -19.22 3.19
CA MET A 212 -21.42 -20.31 4.12
C MET A 212 -22.70 -21.00 4.63
N LYS A 213 -23.80 -20.24 4.85
CA LYS A 213 -25.10 -20.81 5.27
C LYS A 213 -25.77 -21.64 4.18
N THR A 214 -25.50 -21.36 2.92
CA THR A 214 -26.12 -22.08 1.80
C THR A 214 -25.38 -23.36 1.43
N GLU A 215 -24.18 -23.57 1.96
CA GLU A 215 -23.36 -24.77 1.73
C GLU A 215 -23.42 -25.78 2.90
N GLU A 216 -24.08 -25.43 4.02
CA GLU A 216 -24.45 -26.33 5.13
C GLU A 216 -25.80 -27.05 4.84
#